data_bf2fcf8f934e245d86b62ca4674623c8
#
_entry.id   bf2fcf8f934e245d86b62ca4674623c8
#
_cell.length_a   1.000
_cell.length_b   1.000
_cell.length_c   1.000
_cell.angle_alpha   90.00
_cell.angle_beta   90.00
_cell.angle_gamma   90.00
#
_symmetry.space_group_name_H-M   'P 1'
#
loop_
_entity.id
_entity.type
_entity.pdbx_description
1 polymer ?
#
loop_
_entity_poly.entity_id
_entity_poly.type
_entity_poly.pdbx_seq_one_letter_code
_entity_poly.pdbx_strand_id
1 'polypeptide(L)'
;MQIQIFKIHGDNIVECERIFNFISRRINIIDINKQFISQASIQLDVTFTYNKSKFQWRIIYHPGFNKSNRTRWDNNIFDSLKAAGSFLDETPDAIITQVGSEEQKEKILCAIEFCSALQAGNQAWQRSGRAYSTIRTGCPYLYIVDFVKYELDTTTRKRKAIRTPNPAIPYSYINNTQQENVFGAQAFVKSEEFDESNPLLKNFDESVFSEDDIADYLINLMLGYDTTEYEDSLLDKNLRMVNYFSIHSNGQYYFKPDDWQRIYKGETTVLELSKEKKWQFGKKIAEKSMTGHLREFVKVVKKYAYGISCKDLPFGVIPVQNKASFVKEMVSLYPISLNEAQTILEDDHDLLICLIKGFKPRGDDNRPDRGLLPFLAMLTSEHAKVLTLIYGPMTS
;
A
#
# COMPACT_ATOMS: atom_id res chain seq x y z
N MET A 1 -16.45 -35.08 -7.30
CA MET A 1 -16.15 -33.63 -7.19
C MET A 1 -14.63 -33.52 -7.10
N GLN A 2 -14.02 -32.71 -7.93
CA GLN A 2 -12.55 -32.56 -7.89
C GLN A 2 -12.16 -31.67 -6.70
N ILE A 3 -11.19 -32.09 -5.91
CA ILE A 3 -10.66 -31.31 -4.78
C ILE A 3 -9.77 -30.21 -5.35
N GLN A 4 -10.09 -28.97 -5.03
CA GLN A 4 -9.20 -27.83 -5.32
C GLN A 4 -8.21 -27.67 -4.17
N ILE A 5 -6.94 -27.44 -4.50
CA ILE A 5 -5.86 -27.33 -3.51
C ILE A 5 -5.34 -25.91 -3.48
N PHE A 6 -5.31 -25.32 -2.30
CA PHE A 6 -4.77 -24.00 -2.05
C PHE A 6 -3.70 -24.03 -0.96
N LYS A 7 -2.73 -23.18 -1.08
CA LYS A 7 -1.80 -22.90 0.02
C LYS A 7 -1.96 -21.45 0.48
N ILE A 8 -1.87 -21.26 1.78
CA ILE A 8 -1.75 -19.95 2.40
C ILE A 8 -0.36 -19.87 2.98
N HIS A 9 0.51 -19.18 2.27
CA HIS A 9 1.85 -18.87 2.74
C HIS A 9 1.74 -17.66 3.67
N GLY A 10 2.07 -17.83 4.93
CA GLY A 10 1.95 -16.78 5.93
C GLY A 10 3.23 -16.60 6.75
N ASP A 11 3.42 -15.46 7.36
CA ASP A 11 4.51 -15.23 8.30
C ASP A 11 4.43 -16.19 9.50
N ASN A 12 3.21 -16.52 9.89
CA ASN A 12 2.92 -17.46 10.98
C ASN A 12 1.55 -18.13 10.79
N ILE A 13 1.25 -19.12 11.63
CA ILE A 13 0.02 -19.91 11.56
C ILE A 13 -1.24 -19.08 11.84
N VAL A 14 -1.12 -18.04 12.68
CA VAL A 14 -2.25 -17.19 13.07
C VAL A 14 -2.77 -16.39 11.88
N GLU A 15 -1.88 -15.90 11.04
CA GLU A 15 -2.25 -15.18 9.82
C GLU A 15 -2.93 -16.11 8.81
N CYS A 16 -2.46 -17.35 8.67
CA CYS A 16 -3.13 -18.35 7.84
C CYS A 16 -4.53 -18.65 8.38
N GLU A 17 -4.68 -18.87 9.68
CA GLU A 17 -5.97 -19.09 10.33
C GLU A 17 -6.91 -17.89 10.17
N ARG A 18 -6.39 -16.68 10.28
CA ARG A 18 -7.18 -15.46 10.10
C ARG A 18 -7.81 -15.36 8.72
N ILE A 19 -7.09 -15.73 7.68
CA ILE A 19 -7.63 -15.79 6.31
C ILE A 19 -8.76 -16.80 6.22
N PHE A 20 -8.56 -18.00 6.74
CA PHE A 20 -9.61 -19.02 6.74
C PHE A 20 -10.83 -18.60 7.56
N ASN A 21 -10.62 -17.88 8.66
CA ASN A 21 -11.71 -17.35 9.48
C ASN A 21 -12.57 -16.33 8.72
N PHE A 22 -11.99 -15.48 7.85
CA PHE A 22 -12.79 -14.64 6.95
C PHE A 22 -13.63 -15.51 6.00
N ILE A 23 -13.00 -16.45 5.31
CA ILE A 23 -13.69 -17.37 4.37
C ILE A 23 -14.81 -18.12 5.07
N SER A 24 -14.57 -18.67 6.26
CA SER A 24 -15.53 -19.50 7.00
C SER A 24 -16.80 -18.75 7.44
N ARG A 25 -16.78 -17.43 7.46
CA ARG A 25 -17.97 -16.61 7.78
C ARG A 25 -19.08 -16.73 6.73
N ARG A 26 -18.73 -17.00 5.47
CA ARG A 26 -19.66 -16.97 4.33
C ARG A 26 -19.94 -18.32 3.73
N ILE A 27 -19.22 -19.35 4.11
CA ILE A 27 -19.46 -20.74 3.67
C ILE A 27 -20.19 -21.51 4.75
N ASN A 28 -21.05 -22.45 4.32
CA ASN A 28 -21.66 -23.41 5.24
C ASN A 28 -20.82 -24.70 5.25
N ILE A 29 -20.00 -24.85 6.29
CA ILE A 29 -19.11 -26.01 6.46
C ILE A 29 -19.94 -27.25 6.78
N ILE A 30 -19.84 -28.27 5.94
CA ILE A 30 -20.47 -29.59 6.13
C ILE A 30 -19.55 -30.52 6.91
N ASP A 31 -18.27 -30.50 6.55
CA ASP A 31 -17.23 -31.31 7.17
C ASP A 31 -15.88 -30.62 7.09
N ILE A 32 -15.08 -30.76 8.13
CA ILE A 32 -13.74 -30.24 8.21
C ILE A 32 -12.83 -31.23 8.94
N ASN A 33 -11.74 -31.59 8.28
CA ASN A 33 -10.70 -32.44 8.85
C ASN A 33 -9.38 -31.66 8.90
N LYS A 34 -8.82 -31.51 10.12
CA LYS A 34 -7.55 -30.82 10.35
C LYS A 34 -6.45 -31.83 10.64
N GLN A 35 -5.38 -31.78 9.86
CA GLN A 35 -4.22 -32.65 9.99
C GLN A 35 -2.94 -31.84 10.09
N PHE A 36 -2.05 -32.26 10.99
CA PHE A 36 -0.69 -31.72 11.06
C PHE A 36 0.19 -32.52 10.11
N ILE A 37 0.67 -31.89 9.02
CA ILE A 37 1.55 -32.54 8.04
C ILE A 37 2.98 -32.56 8.54
N SER A 38 3.42 -31.45 9.19
CA SER A 38 4.74 -31.29 9.77
C SER A 38 4.68 -30.29 10.93
N GLN A 39 5.83 -30.06 11.59
CA GLN A 39 5.90 -29.00 12.63
C GLN A 39 5.57 -27.60 12.09
N ALA A 40 5.60 -27.40 10.78
CA ALA A 40 5.42 -26.09 10.15
C ALA A 40 4.23 -26.05 9.18
N SER A 41 3.39 -27.07 9.09
CA SER A 41 2.31 -27.10 8.10
C SER A 41 1.09 -27.82 8.61
N ILE A 42 -0.08 -27.23 8.37
CA ILE A 42 -1.39 -27.78 8.70
C ILE A 42 -2.20 -27.90 7.43
N GLN A 43 -2.87 -29.04 7.25
CA GLN A 43 -3.81 -29.26 6.16
C GLN A 43 -5.25 -29.24 6.73
N LEU A 44 -6.10 -28.51 6.05
CA LEU A 44 -7.54 -28.54 6.25
C LEU A 44 -8.20 -29.13 5.01
N ASP A 45 -8.89 -30.26 5.15
CA ASP A 45 -9.79 -30.76 4.12
C ASP A 45 -11.21 -30.30 4.49
N VAL A 46 -11.79 -29.42 3.67
CA VAL A 46 -13.05 -28.75 3.95
C VAL A 46 -14.08 -29.09 2.89
N THR A 47 -15.22 -29.63 3.31
CA THR A 47 -16.40 -29.78 2.47
C THR A 47 -17.44 -28.75 2.91
N PHE A 48 -17.92 -27.95 1.98
CA PHE A 48 -18.83 -26.84 2.29
C PHE A 48 -19.83 -26.57 1.17
N THR A 49 -20.85 -25.79 1.47
CA THR A 49 -21.72 -25.20 0.46
C THR A 49 -21.55 -23.67 0.44
N TYR A 50 -21.57 -23.13 -0.76
CA TYR A 50 -21.59 -21.68 -1.05
C TYR A 50 -22.51 -21.45 -2.25
N ASN A 51 -23.43 -20.49 -2.15
CA ASN A 51 -24.43 -20.20 -3.19
C ASN A 51 -25.16 -21.46 -3.69
N LYS A 52 -25.62 -22.34 -2.76
CA LYS A 52 -26.30 -23.60 -3.01
C LYS A 52 -25.48 -24.70 -3.73
N SER A 53 -24.23 -24.40 -4.06
CA SER A 53 -23.32 -25.39 -4.66
C SER A 53 -22.39 -25.98 -3.60
N LYS A 54 -22.02 -27.26 -3.80
CA LYS A 54 -21.13 -27.99 -2.90
C LYS A 54 -19.71 -27.97 -3.45
N PHE A 55 -18.73 -27.74 -2.58
CA PHE A 55 -17.30 -27.64 -2.90
C PHE A 55 -16.47 -28.49 -1.93
N GLN A 56 -15.29 -28.88 -2.39
CA GLN A 56 -14.26 -29.52 -1.58
C GLN A 56 -12.92 -28.82 -1.79
N TRP A 57 -12.39 -28.27 -0.73
CA TRP A 57 -11.08 -27.63 -0.73
C TRP A 57 -10.11 -28.37 0.18
N ARG A 58 -8.87 -28.45 -0.25
CA ARG A 58 -7.71 -28.73 0.59
C ARG A 58 -6.94 -27.43 0.77
N ILE A 59 -6.90 -26.92 1.98
CA ILE A 59 -6.18 -25.69 2.32
C ILE A 59 -4.98 -26.07 3.17
N ILE A 60 -3.78 -25.70 2.69
CA ILE A 60 -2.52 -25.97 3.38
C ILE A 60 -2.02 -24.67 3.97
N TYR A 61 -1.97 -24.59 5.31
CA TYR A 61 -1.27 -23.53 5.99
C TYR A 61 0.22 -23.80 5.93
N HIS A 62 0.95 -22.90 5.31
CA HIS A 62 2.39 -22.98 5.13
C HIS A 62 3.07 -21.77 5.78
N PRO A 63 3.20 -21.76 7.12
CA PRO A 63 3.90 -20.69 7.84
C PRO A 63 5.39 -20.80 7.55
N GLY A 64 5.96 -19.77 6.93
CA GLY A 64 7.29 -19.85 6.35
C GLY A 64 8.34 -18.98 7.03
N PHE A 65 8.11 -18.50 8.25
CA PHE A 65 9.10 -17.64 8.88
C PHE A 65 10.29 -18.40 9.43
N ASN A 66 11.44 -18.25 8.79
CA ASN A 66 12.72 -18.70 9.30
C ASN A 66 13.61 -17.51 9.69
N LYS A 67 13.75 -17.28 11.02
CA LYS A 67 14.58 -16.18 11.56
C LYS A 67 16.07 -16.32 11.20
N SER A 68 16.58 -17.55 10.99
CA SER A 68 18.00 -17.80 10.83
C SER A 68 18.55 -17.40 9.46
N ASN A 69 17.77 -17.52 8.42
CA ASN A 69 18.17 -17.18 7.05
C ASN A 69 17.43 -15.99 6.45
N ARG A 70 16.57 -15.31 7.21
CA ARG A 70 15.75 -14.17 6.77
C ARG A 70 14.86 -14.48 5.56
N THR A 71 14.68 -15.74 5.22
CA THR A 71 13.73 -16.18 4.21
C THR A 71 12.45 -16.50 4.93
N ARG A 72 11.40 -15.75 4.64
CA ARG A 72 10.11 -15.91 5.30
C ARG A 72 9.31 -17.06 4.72
N TRP A 73 9.54 -17.43 3.47
CA TRP A 73 8.79 -18.47 2.78
C TRP A 73 9.68 -19.36 1.93
N ASP A 74 9.14 -20.48 1.52
CA ASP A 74 9.74 -21.27 0.48
C ASP A 74 9.89 -20.36 -0.76
N ASN A 75 11.12 -20.17 -1.20
CA ASN A 75 11.57 -19.01 -1.98
C ASN A 75 10.86 -18.78 -3.32
N ASN A 76 10.21 -19.81 -3.86
CA ASN A 76 9.69 -19.79 -5.22
C ASN A 76 8.62 -18.73 -5.47
N ILE A 77 7.78 -18.43 -4.48
CA ILE A 77 6.65 -17.49 -4.66
C ILE A 77 7.14 -16.05 -4.61
N PHE A 78 8.03 -15.75 -3.65
CA PHE A 78 8.59 -14.43 -3.53
C PHE A 78 9.53 -14.11 -4.69
N ASP A 79 10.32 -15.09 -5.12
CA ASP A 79 11.15 -14.97 -6.31
C ASP A 79 10.31 -14.80 -7.59
N SER A 80 9.13 -15.43 -7.67
CA SER A 80 8.20 -15.23 -8.78
C SER A 80 7.69 -13.79 -8.85
N LEU A 81 7.34 -13.18 -7.71
CA LEU A 81 6.95 -11.77 -7.65
C LEU A 81 8.11 -10.86 -8.06
N LYS A 82 9.32 -11.14 -7.59
CA LYS A 82 10.52 -10.39 -7.99
C LYS A 82 10.84 -10.53 -9.47
N ALA A 83 10.74 -11.73 -10.01
CA ALA A 83 10.92 -11.99 -11.43
C ALA A 83 9.87 -11.26 -12.30
N ALA A 84 8.67 -11.06 -11.76
CA ALA A 84 7.61 -10.27 -12.40
C ALA A 84 7.80 -8.75 -12.22
N GLY A 85 8.88 -8.29 -11.57
CA GLY A 85 9.23 -6.88 -11.43
C GLY A 85 8.92 -6.26 -10.07
N SER A 86 8.56 -7.06 -9.07
CA SER A 86 8.42 -6.55 -7.70
C SER A 86 9.77 -6.13 -7.13
N PHE A 87 9.80 -4.96 -6.50
CA PHE A 87 10.96 -4.45 -5.75
C PHE A 87 10.81 -4.63 -4.23
N LEU A 88 10.00 -5.61 -3.81
CA LEU A 88 9.79 -5.92 -2.40
C LEU A 88 11.10 -6.43 -1.74
N ASP A 89 11.47 -5.82 -0.62
CA ASP A 89 12.49 -6.37 0.29
C ASP A 89 11.86 -7.13 1.46
N GLU A 90 10.60 -6.82 1.77
CA GLU A 90 9.81 -7.46 2.81
C GLU A 90 8.57 -8.09 2.20
N THR A 91 8.22 -9.27 2.68
CA THR A 91 7.03 -9.99 2.24
C THR A 91 5.76 -9.36 2.79
N PRO A 92 4.62 -9.44 2.09
CA PRO A 92 3.30 -9.33 2.72
C PRO A 92 3.13 -10.38 3.83
N ASP A 93 2.20 -10.17 4.74
CA ASP A 93 1.99 -11.11 5.85
C ASP A 93 1.50 -12.48 5.37
N ALA A 94 0.78 -12.53 4.23
CA ALA A 94 0.41 -13.78 3.60
C ALA A 94 0.23 -13.68 2.08
N ILE A 95 0.35 -14.82 1.38
CA ILE A 95 -0.02 -14.98 -0.04
C ILE A 95 -0.87 -16.25 -0.19
N ILE A 96 -1.99 -16.13 -0.88
CA ILE A 96 -2.82 -17.26 -1.27
C ILE A 96 -2.40 -17.73 -2.65
N THR A 97 -2.18 -19.04 -2.79
CA THR A 97 -1.87 -19.69 -4.06
C THR A 97 -2.82 -20.83 -4.35
N GLN A 98 -3.02 -21.11 -5.61
CA GLN A 98 -3.68 -22.33 -6.09
C GLN A 98 -2.64 -23.29 -6.60
N VAL A 99 -2.68 -24.53 -6.14
CA VAL A 99 -1.78 -25.60 -6.58
C VAL A 99 -2.35 -26.27 -7.82
N GLY A 100 -1.60 -26.26 -8.91
CA GLY A 100 -1.98 -26.94 -10.15
C GLY A 100 -1.86 -28.46 -10.06
N SER A 101 -2.33 -29.15 -11.11
CA SER A 101 -2.23 -30.62 -11.24
C SER A 101 -0.79 -31.14 -11.27
N GLU A 102 0.15 -30.34 -11.71
CA GLU A 102 1.58 -30.58 -11.53
C GLU A 102 1.96 -29.94 -10.18
N GLU A 103 2.17 -30.75 -9.15
CA GLU A 103 2.38 -30.33 -7.74
C GLU A 103 3.45 -29.23 -7.51
N GLN A 104 4.18 -28.85 -8.56
CA GLN A 104 5.25 -27.88 -8.51
C GLN A 104 4.89 -26.48 -9.02
N LYS A 105 3.72 -26.27 -9.63
CA LYS A 105 3.31 -24.95 -10.13
C LYS A 105 2.19 -24.38 -9.28
N GLU A 106 2.53 -23.37 -8.52
CA GLU A 106 1.58 -22.57 -7.76
C GLU A 106 1.22 -21.30 -8.54
N LYS A 107 -0.07 -21.05 -8.70
CA LYS A 107 -0.57 -19.77 -9.23
C LYS A 107 -0.87 -18.85 -8.05
N ILE A 108 -0.22 -17.71 -8.00
CA ILE A 108 -0.53 -16.66 -7.02
C ILE A 108 -1.92 -16.10 -7.32
N LEU A 109 -2.75 -16.01 -6.29
CA LEU A 109 -4.09 -15.45 -6.38
C LEU A 109 -4.17 -14.05 -5.77
N CYS A 110 -3.65 -13.87 -4.55
CA CYS A 110 -3.73 -12.60 -3.83
C CYS A 110 -2.65 -12.53 -2.74
N ALA A 111 -2.09 -11.35 -2.55
CA ALA A 111 -1.26 -11.01 -1.40
C ALA A 111 -2.09 -10.28 -0.34
N ILE A 112 -1.87 -10.60 0.93
CA ILE A 112 -2.61 -10.05 2.06
C ILE A 112 -1.65 -9.51 3.10
N GLU A 113 -1.93 -8.32 3.59
CA GLU A 113 -1.23 -7.68 4.70
C GLU A 113 -2.23 -7.43 5.82
N PHE A 114 -1.82 -7.62 7.05
CA PHE A 114 -2.63 -7.35 8.23
C PHE A 114 -2.06 -6.20 9.05
N CYS A 115 -2.93 -5.46 9.70
CA CYS A 115 -2.55 -4.49 10.70
C CYS A 115 -3.48 -4.58 11.90
N SER A 116 -2.91 -4.82 13.07
CA SER A 116 -3.67 -4.93 14.31
C SER A 116 -4.11 -3.59 14.90
N ALA A 117 -3.81 -2.47 14.25
CA ALA A 117 -4.21 -1.14 14.71
C ALA A 117 -4.18 -0.14 13.56
N LEU A 118 -5.02 0.89 13.66
CA LEU A 118 -4.98 2.00 12.71
C LEU A 118 -3.63 2.73 12.81
N GLN A 119 -2.84 2.60 11.76
CA GLN A 119 -1.51 3.20 11.70
C GLN A 119 -1.54 4.56 11.00
N ALA A 120 -0.80 5.49 11.58
CA ALA A 120 -0.52 6.77 10.97
C ALA A 120 1.00 7.00 10.89
N GLY A 121 1.46 7.60 9.82
CA GLY A 121 2.87 7.92 9.61
C GLY A 121 3.59 6.94 8.70
N ASN A 122 4.88 6.71 8.98
CA ASN A 122 5.77 6.04 8.02
C ASN A 122 5.41 4.58 7.74
N GLN A 123 4.94 3.84 8.73
CA GLN A 123 4.53 2.44 8.54
C GLN A 123 3.36 2.28 7.57
N ALA A 124 2.41 3.22 7.60
CA ALA A 124 1.30 3.20 6.67
C ALA A 124 1.75 3.42 5.22
N TRP A 125 2.74 4.30 5.00
CA TRP A 125 3.37 4.51 3.70
C TRP A 125 4.15 3.30 3.21
N GLN A 126 4.85 2.64 4.10
CA GLN A 126 5.58 1.41 3.82
C GLN A 126 4.68 0.32 3.24
N ARG A 127 3.52 0.11 3.88
CA ARG A 127 2.53 -0.87 3.43
C ARG A 127 1.89 -0.47 2.09
N SER A 128 1.64 0.80 1.88
CA SER A 128 1.23 1.33 0.59
C SER A 128 2.29 1.06 -0.51
N GLY A 129 3.58 1.19 -0.18
CA GLY A 129 4.69 0.84 -1.07
C GLY A 129 4.75 -0.65 -1.42
N ARG A 130 4.48 -1.53 -0.47
CA ARG A 130 4.36 -2.98 -0.72
C ARG A 130 3.19 -3.28 -1.66
N ALA A 131 2.03 -2.67 -1.40
CA ALA A 131 0.87 -2.80 -2.28
C ALA A 131 1.19 -2.38 -3.70
N TYR A 132 1.77 -1.19 -3.87
CA TYR A 132 2.19 -0.68 -5.18
C TYR A 132 3.13 -1.64 -5.91
N SER A 133 4.16 -2.12 -5.21
CA SER A 133 5.13 -3.06 -5.78
C SER A 133 4.49 -4.39 -6.20
N THR A 134 3.53 -4.89 -5.44
CA THR A 134 2.87 -6.18 -5.68
C THR A 134 1.85 -6.07 -6.81
N ILE A 135 1.00 -5.04 -6.80
CA ILE A 135 -0.04 -4.81 -7.81
C ILE A 135 0.57 -4.70 -9.21
N ARG A 136 1.69 -4.04 -9.35
CA ARG A 136 2.42 -3.92 -10.64
C ARG A 136 2.90 -5.24 -11.23
N THR A 137 2.94 -6.30 -10.45
CA THR A 137 3.25 -7.66 -10.95
C THR A 137 2.02 -8.43 -11.42
N GLY A 138 0.85 -7.81 -11.43
CA GLY A 138 -0.42 -8.46 -11.72
C GLY A 138 -1.01 -9.25 -10.54
N CYS A 139 -0.44 -9.09 -9.34
CA CYS A 139 -0.93 -9.76 -8.13
C CYS A 139 -1.87 -8.85 -7.35
N PRO A 140 -3.14 -9.21 -7.14
CA PRO A 140 -4.06 -8.50 -6.27
C PRO A 140 -3.51 -8.35 -4.85
N TYR A 141 -3.84 -7.24 -4.20
CA TYR A 141 -3.34 -6.93 -2.87
C TYR A 141 -4.44 -6.42 -1.94
N LEU A 142 -4.59 -7.06 -0.80
CA LEU A 142 -5.58 -6.69 0.21
C LEU A 142 -4.88 -6.33 1.53
N TYR A 143 -5.01 -5.08 1.96
CA TYR A 143 -4.52 -4.61 3.25
C TYR A 143 -5.67 -4.53 4.24
N ILE A 144 -5.70 -5.43 5.21
CA ILE A 144 -6.76 -5.57 6.22
C ILE A 144 -6.33 -4.88 7.51
N VAL A 145 -7.10 -3.89 7.93
CA VAL A 145 -6.80 -3.07 9.11
C VAL A 145 -7.87 -3.26 10.18
N ASP A 146 -7.45 -3.67 11.38
CA ASP A 146 -8.32 -3.69 12.57
C ASP A 146 -8.58 -2.25 13.00
N PHE A 147 -9.79 -1.76 12.68
CA PHE A 147 -10.12 -0.37 12.90
C PHE A 147 -10.38 -0.11 14.39
N VAL A 148 -9.64 0.90 14.88
CA VAL A 148 -9.74 1.42 16.25
C VAL A 148 -9.32 0.41 17.32
N LYS A 149 -8.41 -0.48 17.01
CA LYS A 149 -7.67 -1.20 18.05
C LYS A 149 -6.65 -0.27 18.72
N TYR A 150 -6.71 -0.19 20.04
CA TYR A 150 -5.75 0.60 20.79
C TYR A 150 -4.40 -0.12 20.89
N GLU A 151 -3.33 0.61 20.66
CA GLU A 151 -2.01 0.18 21.09
C GLU A 151 -1.76 0.63 22.54
N LEU A 152 -1.16 -0.23 23.34
CA LEU A 152 -0.64 0.17 24.62
C LEU A 152 0.76 0.77 24.45
N ASP A 153 1.00 1.87 25.13
CA ASP A 153 2.36 2.38 25.29
C ASP A 153 3.19 1.38 26.08
N THR A 154 4.33 1.00 25.53
CA THR A 154 5.17 -0.06 26.11
C THR A 154 5.72 0.30 27.51
N THR A 155 5.89 1.58 27.78
CA THR A 155 6.46 2.10 29.03
C THR A 155 5.38 2.40 30.05
N THR A 156 4.37 3.16 29.67
CA THR A 156 3.33 3.66 30.58
C THR A 156 2.13 2.73 30.71
N ARG A 157 2.00 1.74 29.81
CA ARG A 157 0.85 0.85 29.70
C ARG A 157 -0.49 1.57 29.49
N LYS A 158 -0.45 2.85 29.13
CA LYS A 158 -1.64 3.62 28.79
C LYS A 158 -1.99 3.43 27.31
N ARG A 159 -3.27 3.55 27.00
CA ARG A 159 -3.74 3.56 25.60
C ARG A 159 -3.12 4.75 24.87
N LYS A 160 -2.50 4.50 23.73
CA LYS A 160 -2.03 5.57 22.85
C LYS A 160 -3.21 6.27 22.20
N ALA A 161 -3.09 7.58 22.03
CA ALA A 161 -4.07 8.32 21.23
C ALA A 161 -4.08 7.80 19.79
N ILE A 162 -5.26 7.52 19.28
CA ILE A 162 -5.44 7.14 17.87
C ILE A 162 -5.11 8.35 17.01
N ARG A 163 -4.26 8.14 16.01
CA ARG A 163 -3.92 9.14 15.03
C ARG A 163 -4.67 8.86 13.74
N THR A 164 -5.27 9.88 13.18
CA THR A 164 -5.87 9.80 11.85
C THR A 164 -4.78 9.69 10.80
N PRO A 165 -4.77 8.66 9.94
CA PRO A 165 -3.82 8.57 8.84
C PRO A 165 -4.04 9.68 7.82
N ASN A 166 -3.00 9.94 7.01
CA ASN A 166 -3.14 10.80 5.86
C ASN A 166 -4.11 10.15 4.85
N PRO A 167 -5.18 10.84 4.42
CA PRO A 167 -6.14 10.27 3.48
C PRO A 167 -5.55 9.86 2.13
N ALA A 168 -4.41 10.42 1.74
CA ALA A 168 -3.70 9.98 0.55
C ALA A 168 -3.18 8.53 0.65
N ILE A 169 -3.00 8.00 1.86
CA ILE A 169 -2.54 6.62 2.06
C ILE A 169 -3.60 5.61 1.61
N PRO A 170 -4.81 5.60 2.18
CA PRO A 170 -5.85 4.71 1.69
C PRO A 170 -6.23 5.01 0.23
N TYR A 171 -6.16 6.26 -0.23
CA TYR A 171 -6.40 6.58 -1.62
C TYR A 171 -5.36 5.98 -2.58
N SER A 172 -4.12 5.80 -2.14
CA SER A 172 -3.07 5.20 -2.98
C SER A 172 -3.40 3.78 -3.44
N TYR A 173 -4.15 3.01 -2.67
CA TYR A 173 -4.60 1.67 -3.07
C TYR A 173 -5.60 1.76 -4.22
N ILE A 174 -6.57 2.67 -4.12
CA ILE A 174 -7.55 2.95 -5.19
C ILE A 174 -6.82 3.39 -6.47
N ASN A 175 -5.91 4.35 -6.33
CA ASN A 175 -5.13 4.86 -7.45
C ASN A 175 -4.30 3.77 -8.13
N ASN A 176 -3.66 2.89 -7.35
CA ASN A 176 -2.90 1.77 -7.88
C ASN A 176 -3.80 0.81 -8.68
N THR A 177 -5.00 0.51 -8.16
CA THR A 177 -5.97 -0.32 -8.88
C THR A 177 -6.38 0.30 -10.21
N GLN A 178 -6.66 1.60 -10.21
CA GLN A 178 -7.06 2.31 -11.43
C GLN A 178 -5.94 2.38 -12.47
N GLN A 179 -4.69 2.55 -12.04
CA GLN A 179 -3.54 2.66 -12.95
C GLN A 179 -3.10 1.33 -13.53
N GLU A 180 -3.04 0.29 -12.72
CA GLU A 180 -2.48 -1.01 -13.11
C GLU A 180 -3.58 -1.99 -13.56
N ASN A 181 -4.84 -1.65 -13.40
CA ASN A 181 -5.99 -2.53 -13.66
C ASN A 181 -5.87 -3.88 -12.93
N VAL A 182 -5.30 -3.85 -11.74
CA VAL A 182 -5.14 -4.98 -10.83
C VAL A 182 -5.65 -4.56 -9.47
N PHE A 183 -6.55 -5.36 -8.89
CA PHE A 183 -7.21 -5.03 -7.64
C PHE A 183 -6.23 -4.81 -6.48
N GLY A 184 -6.45 -3.73 -5.75
CA GLY A 184 -5.78 -3.44 -4.49
C GLY A 184 -6.61 -2.51 -3.62
N ALA A 185 -6.87 -2.92 -2.38
CA ALA A 185 -7.68 -2.13 -1.46
C ALA A 185 -7.12 -2.15 -0.05
N GLN A 186 -7.36 -1.07 0.68
CA GLN A 186 -7.26 -1.05 2.13
C GLN A 186 -8.65 -1.28 2.71
N ALA A 187 -8.87 -2.45 3.29
CA ALA A 187 -10.13 -2.84 3.89
C ALA A 187 -10.09 -2.68 5.41
N PHE A 188 -11.17 -2.21 5.99
CA PHE A 188 -11.28 -1.97 7.43
C PHE A 188 -12.23 -2.99 8.04
N VAL A 189 -11.81 -3.60 9.14
CA VAL A 189 -12.62 -4.56 9.89
C VAL A 189 -12.81 -4.08 11.32
N LYS A 190 -13.93 -4.43 11.93
CA LYS A 190 -14.24 -4.05 13.30
C LYS A 190 -13.28 -4.79 14.24
N SER A 191 -12.51 -4.03 15.02
CA SER A 191 -11.64 -4.61 16.05
C SER A 191 -12.47 -5.20 17.19
N GLU A 192 -11.99 -6.28 17.83
CA GLU A 192 -12.57 -6.78 19.09
C GLU A 192 -12.55 -5.75 20.22
N GLU A 193 -11.62 -4.80 20.17
CA GLU A 193 -11.46 -3.71 21.13
C GLU A 193 -12.13 -2.41 20.64
N PHE A 194 -13.11 -2.52 19.75
CA PHE A 194 -13.82 -1.36 19.22
C PHE A 194 -14.60 -0.65 20.34
N ASP A 195 -14.26 0.61 20.56
CA ASP A 195 -14.85 1.43 21.61
C ASP A 195 -15.69 2.54 20.99
N GLU A 196 -17.00 2.37 21.00
CA GLU A 196 -17.97 3.32 20.44
C GLU A 196 -17.92 4.71 21.12
N SER A 197 -17.39 4.79 22.34
CA SER A 197 -17.22 6.06 23.04
C SER A 197 -16.05 6.90 22.51
N ASN A 198 -15.24 6.34 21.62
CA ASN A 198 -14.08 7.04 21.06
C ASN A 198 -14.52 8.28 20.26
N PRO A 199 -13.96 9.47 20.55
CA PRO A 199 -14.29 10.70 19.82
C PRO A 199 -14.07 10.63 18.32
N LEU A 200 -13.15 9.77 17.83
CA LEU A 200 -12.95 9.54 16.41
C LEU A 200 -14.14 8.85 15.74
N LEU A 201 -14.99 8.17 16.52
CA LEU A 201 -16.15 7.45 16.00
C LEU A 201 -17.41 8.29 15.98
N LYS A 202 -17.33 9.55 16.39
CA LYS A 202 -18.48 10.44 16.31
C LYS A 202 -18.93 10.57 14.84
N ASN A 203 -20.16 10.13 14.58
CA ASN A 203 -20.74 10.05 13.24
C ASN A 203 -20.00 9.09 12.29
N PHE A 204 -19.31 8.10 12.82
CA PHE A 204 -18.68 7.06 12.02
C PHE A 204 -19.74 6.14 11.42
N ASP A 205 -19.60 5.86 10.15
CA ASP A 205 -20.47 4.95 9.43
C ASP A 205 -19.89 3.53 9.44
N GLU A 206 -20.43 2.68 10.32
CA GLU A 206 -19.99 1.29 10.47
C GLU A 206 -20.19 0.42 9.22
N SER A 207 -21.01 0.87 8.26
CA SER A 207 -21.21 0.13 7.02
C SER A 207 -19.94 0.07 6.12
N VAL A 208 -18.89 0.82 6.48
CA VAL A 208 -17.56 0.71 5.83
C VAL A 208 -16.80 -0.53 6.26
N PHE A 209 -17.18 -1.22 7.34
CA PHE A 209 -16.56 -2.48 7.69
C PHE A 209 -16.79 -3.53 6.62
N SER A 210 -15.77 -4.32 6.35
CA SER A 210 -15.64 -5.08 5.10
C SER A 210 -15.45 -6.57 5.31
N GLU A 211 -15.76 -7.10 6.51
CA GLU A 211 -15.51 -8.51 6.82
C GLU A 211 -16.18 -9.46 5.84
N ASP A 212 -17.43 -9.18 5.47
CA ASP A 212 -18.20 -10.02 4.56
C ASP A 212 -17.74 -9.84 3.11
N ASP A 213 -17.43 -8.61 2.68
CA ASP A 213 -16.90 -8.36 1.33
C ASP A 213 -15.53 -9.03 1.13
N ILE A 214 -14.65 -8.99 2.15
CA ILE A 214 -13.37 -9.70 2.14
C ILE A 214 -13.60 -11.20 1.95
N ALA A 215 -14.56 -11.78 2.70
CA ALA A 215 -14.87 -13.20 2.63
C ALA A 215 -15.38 -13.58 1.25
N ASP A 216 -16.39 -12.87 0.73
CA ASP A 216 -16.97 -13.12 -0.58
C ASP A 216 -15.96 -12.90 -1.72
N TYR A 217 -15.12 -11.86 -1.64
CA TYR A 217 -14.01 -11.64 -2.57
C TYR A 217 -13.06 -12.84 -2.60
N LEU A 218 -12.56 -13.27 -1.44
CA LEU A 218 -11.60 -14.38 -1.35
C LEU A 218 -12.19 -15.69 -1.84
N ILE A 219 -13.45 -15.99 -1.48
CA ILE A 219 -14.14 -17.21 -1.92
C ILE A 219 -14.28 -17.23 -3.45
N ASN A 220 -14.78 -16.12 -4.04
CA ASN A 220 -14.98 -16.07 -5.49
C ASN A 220 -13.65 -16.10 -6.24
N LEU A 221 -12.62 -15.41 -5.74
CA LEU A 221 -11.26 -15.48 -6.29
C LEU A 221 -10.71 -16.92 -6.29
N MET A 222 -10.85 -17.64 -5.18
CA MET A 222 -10.40 -19.04 -5.05
C MET A 222 -11.22 -19.98 -5.92
N LEU A 223 -12.51 -19.72 -6.13
CA LEU A 223 -13.36 -20.50 -7.04
C LEU A 223 -13.10 -20.17 -8.51
N GLY A 224 -12.37 -19.10 -8.82
CA GLY A 224 -12.16 -18.62 -10.18
C GLY A 224 -13.40 -17.95 -10.78
N TYR A 225 -14.26 -17.42 -9.95
CA TYR A 225 -15.46 -16.68 -10.34
C TYR A 225 -15.14 -15.19 -10.51
N ASP A 226 -16.08 -14.46 -11.10
CA ASP A 226 -15.99 -13.01 -11.21
C ASP A 226 -15.98 -12.36 -9.81
N THR A 227 -15.03 -11.47 -9.59
CA THR A 227 -14.83 -10.76 -8.31
C THR A 227 -15.21 -9.29 -8.36
N THR A 228 -15.59 -8.77 -9.53
CA THR A 228 -15.78 -7.34 -9.81
C THR A 228 -16.73 -6.67 -8.80
N GLU A 229 -17.87 -7.31 -8.48
CA GLU A 229 -18.85 -6.76 -7.53
C GLU A 229 -18.23 -6.52 -6.14
N TYR A 230 -17.39 -7.45 -5.68
CA TYR A 230 -16.75 -7.37 -4.37
C TYR A 230 -15.56 -6.41 -4.37
N GLU A 231 -14.83 -6.35 -5.47
CA GLU A 231 -13.77 -5.37 -5.69
C GLU A 231 -14.32 -3.94 -5.65
N ASP A 232 -15.40 -3.69 -6.37
CA ASP A 232 -16.09 -2.39 -6.37
C ASP A 232 -16.61 -2.02 -4.98
N SER A 233 -17.21 -2.98 -4.24
CA SER A 233 -17.66 -2.75 -2.87
C SER A 233 -16.50 -2.38 -1.95
N LEU A 234 -15.39 -3.10 -2.02
CA LEU A 234 -14.20 -2.84 -1.22
C LEU A 234 -13.56 -1.48 -1.55
N LEU A 235 -13.53 -1.10 -2.83
CA LEU A 235 -13.02 0.20 -3.27
C LEU A 235 -13.93 1.35 -2.84
N ASP A 236 -15.26 1.19 -2.91
CA ASP A 236 -16.21 2.19 -2.40
C ASP A 236 -16.02 2.42 -0.90
N LYS A 237 -15.96 1.34 -0.12
CA LYS A 237 -15.71 1.43 1.33
C LYS A 237 -14.36 2.06 1.65
N ASN A 238 -13.33 1.72 0.87
CA ASN A 238 -12.01 2.36 0.98
C ASN A 238 -12.09 3.87 0.72
N LEU A 239 -12.83 4.30 -0.31
CA LEU A 239 -13.03 5.72 -0.65
C LEU A 239 -13.82 6.46 0.45
N ARG A 240 -14.82 5.81 1.03
CA ARG A 240 -15.56 6.37 2.19
C ARG A 240 -14.65 6.59 3.39
N MET A 241 -13.67 5.69 3.62
CA MET A 241 -12.65 5.88 4.65
C MET A 241 -11.66 7.01 4.31
N VAL A 242 -11.29 7.19 3.04
CA VAL A 242 -10.54 8.38 2.59
C VAL A 242 -11.28 9.66 2.96
N ASN A 243 -12.58 9.72 2.67
CA ASN A 243 -13.43 10.86 2.99
C ASN A 243 -13.52 11.09 4.51
N TYR A 244 -13.70 10.05 5.28
CA TYR A 244 -13.72 10.12 6.74
C TYR A 244 -12.41 10.68 7.29
N PHE A 245 -11.26 10.17 6.86
CA PHE A 245 -9.97 10.71 7.30
C PHE A 245 -9.73 12.14 6.84
N SER A 246 -10.23 12.54 5.68
CA SER A 246 -10.13 13.92 5.18
C SER A 246 -10.89 14.93 6.07
N ILE A 247 -12.02 14.52 6.65
CA ILE A 247 -12.79 15.33 7.59
C ILE A 247 -12.06 15.45 8.93
N HIS A 248 -11.48 14.34 9.42
CA HIS A 248 -10.91 14.24 10.77
C HIS A 248 -9.43 14.60 10.85
N SER A 249 -8.79 14.90 9.73
CA SER A 249 -7.35 15.24 9.66
C SER A 249 -7.11 16.71 10.07
N ASN A 250 -7.36 17.10 11.24
CA ASN A 250 -7.01 18.35 11.96
C ASN A 250 -6.39 19.50 11.10
N GLY A 251 -6.88 19.73 9.87
CA GLY A 251 -6.43 20.79 8.97
C GLY A 251 -5.00 20.61 8.40
N GLN A 252 -4.35 19.47 8.60
CA GLN A 252 -3.01 19.20 8.04
C GLN A 252 -3.06 18.89 6.54
N TYR A 253 -4.21 18.46 6.03
CA TYR A 253 -4.40 18.05 4.65
C TYR A 253 -5.39 18.98 3.96
N TYR A 254 -5.06 19.38 2.75
CA TYR A 254 -5.82 20.41 2.03
C TYR A 254 -6.93 19.85 1.15
N PHE A 255 -6.88 18.57 0.83
CA PHE A 255 -7.93 17.92 0.06
C PHE A 255 -9.10 17.56 0.97
N LYS A 256 -10.31 17.82 0.47
CA LYS A 256 -11.58 17.57 1.12
C LYS A 256 -12.25 16.33 0.50
N PRO A 257 -13.28 15.76 1.11
CA PRO A 257 -14.01 14.64 0.54
C PRO A 257 -14.41 14.85 -0.92
N ASP A 258 -14.95 16.03 -1.27
CA ASP A 258 -15.34 16.34 -2.65
C ASP A 258 -14.16 16.33 -3.62
N ASP A 259 -12.99 16.74 -3.18
CA ASP A 259 -11.79 16.71 -4.01
C ASP A 259 -11.40 15.25 -4.33
N TRP A 260 -11.42 14.36 -3.33
CA TRP A 260 -11.15 12.94 -3.51
C TRP A 260 -12.17 12.26 -4.42
N GLN A 261 -13.45 12.63 -4.29
CA GLN A 261 -14.51 12.13 -5.16
C GLN A 261 -14.29 12.55 -6.63
N ARG A 262 -13.90 13.81 -6.86
CA ARG A 262 -13.59 14.32 -8.20
C ARG A 262 -12.38 13.61 -8.82
N ILE A 263 -11.33 13.36 -8.02
CA ILE A 263 -10.17 12.60 -8.48
C ILE A 263 -10.59 11.17 -8.85
N TYR A 264 -11.35 10.52 -7.98
CA TYR A 264 -11.82 9.14 -8.21
C TYR A 264 -12.62 9.00 -9.50
N LYS A 265 -13.47 9.99 -9.81
CA LYS A 265 -14.27 10.04 -11.05
C LYS A 265 -13.48 10.46 -12.30
N GLY A 266 -12.20 10.79 -12.16
CA GLY A 266 -11.39 11.32 -13.25
C GLY A 266 -11.75 12.74 -13.70
N GLU A 267 -12.50 13.49 -12.90
CA GLU A 267 -12.87 14.89 -13.17
C GLU A 267 -11.69 15.85 -12.99
N THR A 268 -10.69 15.46 -12.23
CA THR A 268 -9.44 16.17 -11.98
C THR A 268 -8.36 15.20 -11.52
N THR A 269 -7.13 15.67 -11.45
CA THR A 269 -6.01 14.87 -10.93
C THR A 269 -5.48 15.44 -9.62
N VAL A 270 -4.75 14.61 -8.87
CA VAL A 270 -4.01 15.06 -7.66
C VAL A 270 -3.07 16.20 -8.02
N LEU A 271 -2.43 16.14 -9.19
CA LEU A 271 -1.51 17.15 -9.67
C LEU A 271 -2.20 18.48 -9.94
N GLU A 272 -3.33 18.49 -10.64
CA GLU A 272 -4.09 19.72 -10.93
C GLU A 272 -4.59 20.40 -9.66
N LEU A 273 -5.17 19.63 -8.75
CA LEU A 273 -5.60 20.18 -7.47
C LEU A 273 -4.43 20.68 -6.61
N SER A 274 -3.26 20.07 -6.73
CA SER A 274 -2.05 20.52 -6.03
C SER A 274 -1.53 21.87 -6.54
N LYS A 275 -1.82 22.23 -7.80
CA LYS A 275 -1.52 23.57 -8.34
C LYS A 275 -2.39 24.66 -7.69
N GLU A 276 -3.66 24.32 -7.43
CA GLU A 276 -4.63 25.25 -6.87
C GLU A 276 -4.55 25.35 -5.36
N LYS A 277 -4.33 24.21 -4.70
CA LYS A 277 -4.37 24.07 -3.25
C LYS A 277 -2.99 23.76 -2.71
N LYS A 278 -2.62 24.42 -1.61
CA LYS A 278 -1.42 24.05 -0.88
C LYS A 278 -1.65 22.69 -0.23
N TRP A 279 -1.10 21.66 -0.78
CA TRP A 279 -1.12 20.34 -0.20
C TRP A 279 0.23 20.03 0.44
N GLN A 280 0.20 19.52 1.66
CA GLN A 280 1.40 19.15 2.38
C GLN A 280 1.45 17.65 2.57
N PHE A 281 2.50 17.05 2.02
CA PHE A 281 2.80 15.65 2.20
C PHE A 281 3.97 15.51 3.20
N GLY A 282 3.77 14.71 4.25
CA GLY A 282 4.81 14.39 5.21
C GLY A 282 5.27 15.56 6.10
N LYS A 283 6.41 15.37 6.75
CA LYS A 283 7.02 16.41 7.59
C LYS A 283 7.64 17.50 6.73
N LYS A 284 7.35 18.75 7.07
CA LYS A 284 8.08 19.90 6.52
C LYS A 284 9.57 19.77 6.79
N ILE A 285 10.36 19.95 5.74
CA ILE A 285 11.79 20.12 5.86
C ILE A 285 12.05 21.61 5.94
N ALA A 286 12.46 22.07 7.11
CA ALA A 286 12.73 23.48 7.27
C ALA A 286 13.95 23.88 6.41
N GLU A 287 13.79 24.88 5.54
CA GLU A 287 14.87 25.40 4.69
C GLU A 287 16.12 25.79 5.49
N LYS A 288 15.91 26.25 6.73
CA LYS A 288 17.01 26.56 7.67
C LYS A 288 17.88 25.34 8.04
N SER A 289 17.36 24.12 7.90
CA SER A 289 18.12 22.88 8.14
C SER A 289 18.89 22.39 6.92
N MET A 290 18.74 23.05 5.78
CA MET A 290 19.45 22.74 4.56
C MET A 290 20.77 23.54 4.52
N THR A 291 21.85 22.89 4.17
CA THR A 291 23.19 23.51 4.11
C THR A 291 23.84 23.29 2.76
N GLY A 292 24.79 24.16 2.41
CA GLY A 292 25.65 24.02 1.23
C GLY A 292 24.89 23.88 -0.09
N HIS A 293 25.32 22.94 -0.90
CA HIS A 293 24.79 22.69 -2.24
C HIS A 293 23.29 22.36 -2.26
N LEU A 294 22.76 21.69 -1.23
CA LEU A 294 21.33 21.38 -1.17
C LEU A 294 20.47 22.64 -1.12
N ARG A 295 20.90 23.68 -0.39
CA ARG A 295 20.18 24.95 -0.33
C ARG A 295 20.12 25.62 -1.71
N GLU A 296 21.23 25.62 -2.43
CA GLU A 296 21.28 26.18 -3.78
C GLU A 296 20.41 25.39 -4.75
N PHE A 297 20.47 24.06 -4.66
CA PHE A 297 19.58 23.19 -5.44
C PHE A 297 18.09 23.51 -5.21
N VAL A 298 17.67 23.62 -3.96
CA VAL A 298 16.28 23.94 -3.63
C VAL A 298 15.88 25.32 -4.17
N LYS A 299 16.79 26.30 -4.19
CA LYS A 299 16.53 27.60 -4.82
C LYS A 299 16.24 27.45 -6.32
N VAL A 300 17.03 26.62 -7.02
CA VAL A 300 16.82 26.35 -8.44
C VAL A 300 15.50 25.63 -8.66
N VAL A 301 15.21 24.60 -7.86
CA VAL A 301 13.91 23.91 -7.95
C VAL A 301 12.75 24.89 -7.75
N LYS A 302 12.80 25.73 -6.73
CA LYS A 302 11.76 26.75 -6.44
C LYS A 302 11.53 27.74 -7.57
N LYS A 303 12.55 28.00 -8.37
CA LYS A 303 12.46 28.94 -9.49
C LYS A 303 11.66 28.39 -10.66
N TYR A 304 11.73 27.07 -10.88
CA TYR A 304 11.15 26.40 -12.05
C TYR A 304 9.98 25.51 -11.73
N ALA A 305 9.85 25.06 -10.47
CA ALA A 305 8.81 24.14 -10.05
C ALA A 305 7.57 24.87 -9.54
N TYR A 306 6.44 24.31 -9.83
CA TYR A 306 5.27 24.46 -8.97
C TYR A 306 5.21 23.23 -8.05
N GLY A 307 4.56 23.31 -6.92
CA GLY A 307 4.52 22.16 -6.07
C GLY A 307 3.70 22.27 -4.83
N ILE A 308 3.56 21.14 -4.25
CA ILE A 308 2.72 20.80 -3.12
C ILE A 308 3.12 21.55 -1.86
N SER A 309 4.32 22.06 -1.81
CA SER A 309 4.78 22.93 -0.72
C SER A 309 5.97 23.75 -1.17
N CYS A 310 5.71 24.82 -1.90
CA CYS A 310 6.77 25.71 -2.40
C CYS A 310 7.63 26.36 -1.31
N LYS A 311 7.24 26.29 -0.05
CA LYS A 311 8.04 26.83 1.06
C LYS A 311 9.00 25.81 1.68
N ASP A 312 8.64 24.53 1.67
CA ASP A 312 9.36 23.50 2.40
C ASP A 312 9.35 22.21 1.55
N LEU A 313 9.90 22.27 0.37
CA LEU A 313 9.87 21.19 -0.60
C LEU A 313 10.30 19.83 -0.04
N PRO A 314 9.38 18.84 0.17
CA PRO A 314 9.75 17.50 -0.16
C PRO A 314 9.55 17.20 -1.65
N PHE A 315 8.65 17.90 -2.36
CA PHE A 315 8.36 17.67 -3.76
C PHE A 315 8.24 18.97 -4.56
N GLY A 316 8.67 18.93 -5.79
CA GLY A 316 8.44 19.97 -6.77
C GLY A 316 8.18 19.34 -8.13
N VAL A 317 7.30 19.93 -8.92
CA VAL A 317 7.03 19.51 -10.28
C VAL A 317 7.55 20.58 -11.22
N ILE A 318 8.48 20.20 -12.08
CA ILE A 318 9.02 21.08 -13.11
C ILE A 318 8.29 20.77 -14.41
N PRO A 319 7.48 21.71 -14.91
CA PRO A 319 6.76 21.53 -16.15
C PRO A 319 7.70 21.30 -17.33
N VAL A 320 7.23 20.55 -18.35
CA VAL A 320 8.02 20.27 -19.57
C VAL A 320 8.65 21.53 -20.14
N GLN A 321 7.89 22.62 -20.23
CA GLN A 321 8.38 23.90 -20.78
C GLN A 321 9.53 24.52 -19.98
N ASN A 322 9.68 24.16 -18.69
CA ASN A 322 10.74 24.67 -17.82
C ASN A 322 11.94 23.73 -17.71
N LYS A 323 11.83 22.47 -18.19
CA LYS A 323 12.87 21.44 -18.01
C LYS A 323 14.22 21.87 -18.58
N ALA A 324 14.24 22.40 -19.80
CA ALA A 324 15.50 22.82 -20.43
C ALA A 324 16.23 23.88 -19.61
N SER A 325 15.52 24.90 -19.14
CA SER A 325 16.09 25.94 -18.29
C SER A 325 16.55 25.41 -16.93
N PHE A 326 15.77 24.52 -16.32
CA PHE A 326 16.12 23.86 -15.08
C PHE A 326 17.39 23.02 -15.24
N VAL A 327 17.45 22.13 -16.24
CA VAL A 327 18.61 21.26 -16.48
C VAL A 327 19.87 22.08 -16.74
N LYS A 328 19.77 23.13 -17.53
CA LYS A 328 20.90 24.04 -17.81
C LYS A 328 21.46 24.65 -16.52
N GLU A 329 20.61 25.13 -15.60
CA GLU A 329 21.03 25.70 -14.32
C GLU A 329 21.56 24.62 -13.37
N MET A 330 20.95 23.44 -13.39
CA MET A 330 21.38 22.28 -12.60
C MET A 330 22.76 21.77 -12.96
N VAL A 331 23.06 21.64 -14.26
CA VAL A 331 24.38 21.21 -14.75
C VAL A 331 25.50 22.17 -14.32
N SER A 332 25.19 23.44 -14.14
CA SER A 332 26.16 24.42 -13.63
C SER A 332 26.48 24.24 -12.15
N LEU A 333 25.60 23.63 -11.38
CA LEU A 333 25.74 23.44 -9.93
C LEU A 333 26.18 22.02 -9.55
N TYR A 334 25.84 21.04 -10.35
CA TYR A 334 26.07 19.62 -10.08
C TYR A 334 26.62 18.91 -11.33
N PRO A 335 27.58 18.00 -11.18
CA PRO A 335 28.05 17.18 -12.28
C PRO A 335 26.99 16.09 -12.61
N ILE A 336 25.94 16.50 -13.30
CA ILE A 336 25.01 15.55 -13.91
C ILE A 336 25.67 15.04 -15.18
N SER A 337 25.67 13.73 -15.42
CA SER A 337 26.17 13.21 -16.68
C SER A 337 25.37 13.75 -17.86
N LEU A 338 26.02 13.95 -19.01
CA LEU A 338 25.34 14.39 -20.23
C LEU A 338 24.17 13.45 -20.59
N ASN A 339 24.34 12.14 -20.37
CA ASN A 339 23.30 11.15 -20.61
C ASN A 339 22.08 11.34 -19.70
N GLU A 340 22.28 11.62 -18.41
CA GLU A 340 21.18 11.90 -17.48
C GLU A 340 20.44 13.18 -17.85
N ALA A 341 21.17 14.24 -18.17
CA ALA A 341 20.59 15.50 -18.63
C ALA A 341 19.76 15.28 -19.91
N GLN A 342 20.29 14.54 -20.87
CA GLN A 342 19.62 14.22 -22.13
C GLN A 342 18.37 13.37 -21.89
N THR A 343 18.45 12.36 -21.05
CA THR A 343 17.31 11.52 -20.70
C THR A 343 16.17 12.32 -20.03
N ILE A 344 16.50 13.34 -19.23
CA ILE A 344 15.49 14.23 -18.62
C ILE A 344 14.84 15.11 -19.69
N LEU A 345 15.59 15.57 -20.68
CA LEU A 345 15.11 16.48 -21.73
C LEU A 345 14.28 15.75 -22.80
N GLU A 346 14.62 14.51 -23.09
CA GLU A 346 13.92 13.66 -24.10
C GLU A 346 12.55 13.14 -23.60
N ASP A 347 12.31 13.18 -22.29
CA ASP A 347 11.04 12.78 -21.72
C ASP A 347 10.00 13.90 -21.91
N ASP A 348 8.84 13.58 -22.47
CA ASP A 348 7.76 14.55 -22.76
C ASP A 348 6.88 14.88 -21.54
N HIS A 349 7.18 14.30 -20.37
CA HIS A 349 6.42 14.50 -19.15
C HIS A 349 7.05 15.54 -18.22
N ASP A 350 6.25 16.04 -17.30
CA ASP A 350 6.72 16.90 -16.22
C ASP A 350 7.77 16.15 -15.37
N LEU A 351 8.81 16.86 -14.93
CA LEU A 351 9.84 16.28 -14.06
C LEU A 351 9.47 16.44 -12.59
N LEU A 352 9.34 15.32 -11.91
CA LEU A 352 9.09 15.31 -10.48
C LEU A 352 10.40 15.32 -9.69
N ILE A 353 10.54 16.29 -8.81
CA ILE A 353 11.68 16.40 -7.88
C ILE A 353 11.24 15.95 -6.50
N CYS A 354 11.90 14.94 -5.96
CA CYS A 354 11.69 14.46 -4.60
C CYS A 354 12.93 14.67 -3.76
N LEU A 355 12.77 15.37 -2.61
CA LEU A 355 13.82 15.57 -1.63
C LEU A 355 13.61 14.61 -0.45
N ILE A 356 14.54 13.71 -0.25
CA ILE A 356 14.48 12.71 0.81
C ILE A 356 15.56 13.00 1.83
N LYS A 357 15.17 13.15 3.09
CA LYS A 357 16.12 13.21 4.20
C LYS A 357 16.82 11.86 4.32
N GLY A 358 18.16 11.87 4.37
CA GLY A 358 18.99 10.66 4.38
C GLY A 358 18.42 9.55 5.26
N PHE A 359 18.42 8.34 4.74
CA PHE A 359 17.77 7.19 5.37
C PHE A 359 18.67 6.53 6.41
N LYS A 360 18.02 5.95 7.41
CA LYS A 360 18.69 5.04 8.34
C LYS A 360 18.81 3.68 7.66
N PRO A 361 19.98 3.00 7.73
CA PRO A 361 20.19 1.69 7.09
C PRO A 361 19.22 0.59 7.55
N ARG A 362 18.53 0.81 8.66
CA ARG A 362 17.56 -0.14 9.26
C ARG A 362 16.13 0.41 9.38
N GLY A 363 15.84 1.55 8.80
CA GLY A 363 14.53 2.17 8.87
C GLY A 363 13.96 2.36 7.47
N ASP A 364 12.85 1.75 7.19
CA ASP A 364 12.15 1.84 5.91
C ASP A 364 11.51 3.21 5.66
N ASP A 365 11.62 4.07 6.65
CA ASP A 365 10.89 5.33 6.78
C ASP A 365 11.18 6.36 5.69
N ASN A 366 12.26 6.19 4.94
CA ASN A 366 12.71 7.17 3.96
C ASN A 366 13.18 6.53 2.64
N ARG A 367 12.82 5.28 2.39
CA ARG A 367 13.15 4.65 1.11
C ARG A 367 12.10 5.00 0.07
N PRO A 368 12.50 5.58 -1.07
CA PRO A 368 11.58 5.95 -2.16
C PRO A 368 10.80 4.78 -2.69
N ASP A 369 11.44 3.62 -2.72
CA ASP A 369 10.92 2.35 -3.20
C ASP A 369 9.82 1.75 -2.34
N ARG A 370 9.61 2.25 -1.10
CA ARG A 370 8.70 1.64 -0.15
C ARG A 370 7.51 2.49 0.27
N GLY A 371 7.60 3.78 0.25
CA GLY A 371 6.53 4.63 0.75
C GLY A 371 6.20 5.82 -0.13
N LEU A 372 7.15 6.29 -0.91
CA LEU A 372 6.97 7.48 -1.73
C LEU A 372 6.46 7.17 -3.14
N LEU A 373 6.81 6.00 -3.70
CA LEU A 373 6.41 5.65 -5.07
C LEU A 373 4.89 5.63 -5.28
N PRO A 374 4.06 5.04 -4.39
CA PRO A 374 2.62 5.12 -4.57
C PRO A 374 2.09 6.55 -4.58
N PHE A 375 2.71 7.42 -3.79
CA PHE A 375 2.36 8.83 -3.76
C PHE A 375 2.82 9.56 -5.01
N LEU A 376 4.02 9.27 -5.48
CA LEU A 376 4.52 9.80 -6.75
C LEU A 376 3.65 9.33 -7.91
N ALA A 377 3.21 8.07 -7.89
CA ALA A 377 2.27 7.53 -8.87
C ALA A 377 0.94 8.28 -8.92
N MET A 378 0.44 8.76 -7.77
CA MET A 378 -0.77 9.60 -7.74
C MET A 378 -0.56 10.99 -8.36
N LEU A 379 0.67 11.51 -8.30
CA LEU A 379 1.00 12.82 -8.89
C LEU A 379 1.24 12.74 -10.40
N THR A 380 1.70 11.60 -10.84
CA THR A 380 2.04 11.36 -12.23
C THR A 380 0.95 10.51 -12.87
N SER A 381 0.02 11.16 -13.52
CA SER A 381 -0.87 10.45 -14.44
C SER A 381 -0.05 9.96 -15.62
N GLU A 382 0.59 8.81 -15.53
CA GLU A 382 1.43 8.21 -16.56
C GLU A 382 2.83 8.84 -16.73
N HIS A 383 3.86 8.14 -16.26
CA HIS A 383 5.26 8.20 -16.71
C HIS A 383 6.11 9.45 -16.41
N ALA A 384 5.73 10.34 -15.50
CA ALA A 384 6.64 11.43 -15.13
C ALA A 384 7.96 10.87 -14.60
N LYS A 385 9.05 11.35 -15.11
CA LYS A 385 10.37 11.01 -14.62
C LYS A 385 10.56 11.56 -13.22
N VAL A 386 11.03 10.71 -12.30
CA VAL A 386 11.27 11.10 -10.92
C VAL A 386 12.77 11.28 -10.68
N LEU A 387 13.18 12.49 -10.34
CA LEU A 387 14.51 12.76 -9.82
C LEU A 387 14.47 12.80 -8.30
N THR A 388 15.07 11.79 -7.66
CA THR A 388 15.13 11.69 -6.21
C THR A 388 16.47 12.18 -5.70
N LEU A 389 16.44 13.14 -4.79
CA LEU A 389 17.61 13.65 -4.11
C LEU A 389 17.58 13.26 -2.64
N ILE A 390 18.58 12.52 -2.24
CA ILE A 390 18.81 12.13 -0.86
C ILE A 390 19.73 13.16 -0.20
N TYR A 391 19.30 13.76 0.89
CA TYR A 391 20.11 14.71 1.65
C TYR A 391 20.23 14.29 3.12
N GLY A 392 21.34 14.72 3.77
CA GLY A 392 21.66 14.41 5.15
C GLY A 392 22.68 13.28 5.29
N PRO A 393 23.21 13.05 6.49
CA PRO A 393 24.20 12.02 6.70
C PRO A 393 23.57 10.65 6.45
N MET A 394 24.14 9.92 5.51
CA MET A 394 23.94 8.48 5.48
C MET A 394 24.63 7.92 6.71
N THR A 395 23.88 7.57 7.74
CA THR A 395 24.45 6.85 8.88
C THR A 395 24.72 5.42 8.45
N SER A 396 25.99 5.08 8.44
CA SER A 396 26.50 3.71 8.24
C SER A 396 25.88 2.71 9.19
#